data_b0fc6607985f30aec650ec5de1e81101
#
_entry.id   b0fc6607985f30aec650ec5de1e81101
#
_cell.length_a   1.000
_cell.length_b   1.000
_cell.length_c   1.000
_cell.angle_alpha   90.00
_cell.angle_beta   90.00
_cell.angle_gamma   90.00
#
_symmetry.space_group_name_H-M   'P 1'
#
loop_
_entity.id
_entity.type
_entity.pdbx_description
1 polymer ?
#
loop_
_entity_poly.entity_id
_entity_poly.type
_entity_poly.pdbx_seq_one_letter_code
_entity_poly.pdbx_strand_id
1 'polypeptide(L)'
;MMLNAWHLPVPPFVKQSKDQLLITLWLTGEDPPQRIMLRTEHDNEEMSVPMHKQRSQPQPGVTAWRAAIDLSSGQPRRRYSFKLLWHDRQRWFTPQGFSRMPPARLEQFAVDVPDIGPQWAADQIFYQIFPDRFARSLPREAEQDHVYYHHAAGQEIILREWDEPVTAQAGGSTFYGGDLDGISEKLPYLKKLGVTALYLNPVFKAPSVHKYDTEDYRHVDPQFGGDGALLRLRHNTQQLGMRLVLDGVFNHSGDSHAWFDRHNRGTGGACHNPESPWRDWYSFSDDGTALDWLGYASLPKLDYQSESLVNEIYRGEDSIVRHWLKAPWSMDGWRLDVVHMLGEAGGARNNMQHVAGITEAAKETQPEAYIVGEHFGDARQWLQADVEDAAMNYRGFTFPLWGFLANTDISYDPQQIDAQTCMAWMDNYRAGLSHQQQLRMFNQLDSHDTARFKTLLGRDIARLPLAVVWLFTWPGVPCIYYGDEVGLDGKNDPFCRKPFPWQVEKQDTALFALYQRMIALRKKSQALRRGGCQVLYAEDNVVVFVRVLNQQRVLVAINRGEACEVVLPASPFLNAVQWQCKEGHGQLTDGILALPAISATVWMN
;
A
#
# COMPACT_ATOMS: atom_id res chain seq x y z
N MET A 1 19.16 25.29 25.76
CA MET A 1 18.32 24.23 25.09
C MET A 1 18.73 24.16 23.62
N MET A 2 19.00 22.97 23.08
CA MET A 2 19.44 22.82 21.69
C MET A 2 18.36 23.33 20.73
N LEU A 3 18.74 23.96 19.62
CA LEU A 3 17.79 24.41 18.59
C LEU A 3 17.10 23.21 17.95
N ASN A 4 15.77 23.25 17.89
CA ASN A 4 14.94 22.29 17.15
C ASN A 4 14.08 23.02 16.10
N ALA A 5 13.86 22.35 14.97
CA ALA A 5 12.99 22.80 13.89
C ALA A 5 11.82 21.84 13.71
N TRP A 6 10.64 22.40 13.40
CA TRP A 6 9.39 21.67 13.31
C TRP A 6 8.65 22.09 12.05
N HIS A 7 8.39 21.11 11.20
CA HIS A 7 7.62 21.32 9.99
C HIS A 7 6.98 19.99 9.55
N LEU A 8 5.73 20.08 9.14
CA LEU A 8 5.00 18.99 8.51
C LEU A 8 4.35 19.51 7.23
N PRO A 9 4.25 18.72 6.15
CA PRO A 9 3.65 19.15 4.88
C PRO A 9 2.11 19.25 4.91
N VAL A 10 1.56 19.73 6.02
CA VAL A 10 0.11 19.87 6.30
C VAL A 10 -0.16 21.17 7.07
N PRO A 11 -1.42 21.65 7.14
CA PRO A 11 -1.78 22.75 8.04
C PRO A 11 -1.45 22.44 9.51
N PRO A 12 -0.92 23.42 10.27
CA PRO A 12 -0.82 24.85 9.93
C PRO A 12 0.46 25.24 9.16
N PHE A 13 1.36 24.29 8.85
CA PHE A 13 2.68 24.55 8.27
C PHE A 13 2.62 24.82 6.77
N VAL A 14 1.73 24.14 6.07
CA VAL A 14 1.48 24.30 4.64
C VAL A 14 0.04 24.73 4.43
N LYS A 15 -0.15 25.89 3.78
CA LYS A 15 -1.47 26.40 3.43
C LYS A 15 -1.48 26.85 1.98
N GLN A 16 -2.41 26.29 1.21
CA GLN A 16 -2.63 26.69 -0.17
C GLN A 16 -3.61 27.86 -0.23
N SER A 17 -3.28 28.88 -0.99
CA SER A 17 -4.19 29.89 -1.54
C SER A 17 -4.28 29.71 -3.05
N LYS A 18 -5.08 30.54 -3.75
CA LYS A 18 -5.29 30.40 -5.18
C LYS A 18 -3.97 30.31 -6.00
N ASP A 19 -3.02 31.19 -5.72
CA ASP A 19 -1.81 31.36 -6.52
C ASP A 19 -0.52 31.12 -5.73
N GLN A 20 -0.62 30.74 -4.44
CA GLN A 20 0.53 30.59 -3.57
C GLN A 20 0.41 29.43 -2.60
N LEU A 21 1.55 28.82 -2.30
CA LEU A 21 1.73 27.86 -1.22
C LEU A 21 2.52 28.53 -0.09
N LEU A 22 1.86 28.80 1.02
CA LEU A 22 2.48 29.36 2.22
C LEU A 22 3.17 28.28 3.03
N ILE A 23 4.47 28.37 3.21
CA ILE A 23 5.31 27.42 3.95
C ILE A 23 5.74 28.07 5.26
N THR A 24 5.50 27.38 6.37
CA THR A 24 5.85 27.84 7.73
C THR A 24 6.81 26.87 8.40
N LEU A 25 7.89 27.37 8.97
CA LEU A 25 8.82 26.65 9.84
C LEU A 25 8.69 27.16 11.26
N TRP A 26 8.58 26.27 12.24
CA TRP A 26 8.65 26.61 13.66
C TRP A 26 10.03 26.27 14.21
N LEU A 27 10.53 27.11 15.09
CA LEU A 27 11.79 26.90 15.81
C LEU A 27 11.57 27.01 17.33
N THR A 28 12.25 26.14 18.07
CA THR A 28 12.33 26.14 19.53
C THR A 28 13.80 26.04 19.95
N GLY A 29 14.12 26.52 21.17
CA GLY A 29 15.48 26.43 21.74
C GLY A 29 16.26 27.73 21.62
N GLU A 30 17.55 27.66 21.98
CA GLU A 30 18.49 28.75 22.02
C GLU A 30 19.30 28.86 20.73
N ASP A 31 19.98 29.99 20.50
CA ASP A 31 20.80 30.24 19.34
C ASP A 31 20.03 30.18 17.99
N PRO A 32 19.01 31.03 17.80
CA PRO A 32 18.23 31.04 16.57
C PRO A 32 19.08 31.52 15.37
N PRO A 33 18.81 31.02 14.16
CA PRO A 33 19.48 31.52 12.96
C PRO A 33 19.12 32.98 12.68
N GLN A 34 20.04 33.72 12.10
CA GLN A 34 19.82 35.11 11.71
C GLN A 34 18.94 35.24 10.48
N ARG A 35 19.08 34.28 9.56
CA ARG A 35 18.31 34.23 8.32
C ARG A 35 17.88 32.79 8.06
N ILE A 36 16.72 32.64 7.45
CA ILE A 36 16.24 31.37 6.94
C ILE A 36 15.82 31.57 5.50
N MET A 37 16.27 30.67 4.63
CA MET A 37 15.87 30.63 3.24
C MET A 37 15.05 29.37 3.00
N LEU A 38 13.93 29.50 2.32
CA LEU A 38 13.20 28.40 1.74
C LEU A 38 13.83 28.09 0.38
N ARG A 39 14.54 26.96 0.27
CA ARG A 39 15.02 26.46 -1.01
C ARG A 39 13.88 25.70 -1.68
N THR A 40 13.60 26.01 -2.92
CA THR A 40 12.61 25.33 -3.76
C THR A 40 13.16 25.07 -5.15
N GLU A 41 12.58 24.16 -5.89
CA GLU A 41 12.90 23.89 -7.29
C GLU A 41 11.68 24.24 -8.14
N HIS A 42 11.82 25.28 -8.96
CA HIS A 42 10.81 25.71 -9.91
C HIS A 42 11.30 25.37 -11.31
N ASP A 43 10.54 24.59 -12.07
CA ASP A 43 10.94 24.11 -13.40
C ASP A 43 12.36 23.50 -13.44
N ASN A 44 12.70 22.71 -12.40
CA ASN A 44 14.01 22.10 -12.19
C ASN A 44 15.15 23.09 -11.89
N GLU A 45 14.87 24.38 -11.69
CA GLU A 45 15.86 25.38 -11.27
C GLU A 45 15.77 25.63 -9.76
N GLU A 46 16.95 25.65 -9.11
CA GLU A 46 17.04 25.94 -7.68
C GLU A 46 16.80 27.41 -7.39
N MET A 47 15.83 27.69 -6.53
CA MET A 47 15.54 29.04 -6.05
C MET A 47 15.63 29.10 -4.54
N SER A 48 16.05 30.26 -4.01
CA SER A 48 16.12 30.54 -2.59
C SER A 48 15.26 31.74 -2.22
N VAL A 49 14.16 31.50 -1.51
CA VAL A 49 13.21 32.54 -1.08
C VAL A 49 13.44 32.88 0.37
N PRO A 50 13.67 34.19 0.73
CA PRO A 50 13.80 34.59 2.13
C PRO A 50 12.54 34.30 2.95
N MET A 51 12.73 33.69 4.12
CA MET A 51 11.63 33.54 5.08
C MET A 51 11.59 34.71 6.03
N HIS A 52 10.38 35.12 6.42
CA HIS A 52 10.15 36.23 7.33
C HIS A 52 9.64 35.74 8.69
N LYS A 53 10.31 36.20 9.75
CA LYS A 53 9.88 35.92 11.13
C LYS A 53 8.51 36.55 11.38
N GLN A 54 7.59 35.76 11.89
CA GLN A 54 6.23 36.20 12.20
C GLN A 54 6.20 36.93 13.56
N ARG A 55 5.37 37.95 13.66
CA ARG A 55 5.22 38.73 14.93
C ARG A 55 4.51 37.92 16.02
N SER A 56 3.51 37.10 15.63
CA SER A 56 2.78 36.25 16.57
C SER A 56 3.51 34.93 16.77
N GLN A 57 3.68 34.52 18.00
CA GLN A 57 4.19 33.20 18.36
C GLN A 57 3.04 32.19 18.29
N PRO A 58 3.23 31.02 17.64
CA PRO A 58 2.24 29.94 17.64
C PRO A 58 1.92 29.44 19.06
N GLN A 59 2.94 29.41 19.92
CA GLN A 59 2.92 28.98 21.31
C GLN A 59 4.05 29.68 22.08
N PRO A 60 4.01 29.73 23.41
CA PRO A 60 5.12 30.24 24.23
C PRO A 60 6.44 29.50 23.87
N GLY A 61 7.51 30.26 23.62
CA GLY A 61 8.83 29.73 23.29
C GLY A 61 8.98 29.20 21.86
N VAL A 62 7.98 29.34 21.00
CA VAL A 62 8.01 28.91 19.60
C VAL A 62 8.04 30.13 18.69
N THR A 63 9.07 30.26 17.84
CA THR A 63 9.11 31.27 16.78
C THR A 63 8.71 30.67 15.44
N ALA A 64 7.90 31.40 14.66
CA ALA A 64 7.46 30.98 13.33
C ALA A 64 8.14 31.84 12.25
N TRP A 65 8.56 31.17 11.17
CA TRP A 65 9.09 31.80 9.96
C TRP A 65 8.25 31.37 8.76
N ARG A 66 8.00 32.29 7.81
CA ARG A 66 7.10 32.02 6.68
C ARG A 66 7.68 32.56 5.38
N ALA A 67 7.48 31.80 4.31
CA ALA A 67 7.66 32.23 2.91
C ALA A 67 6.50 31.72 2.07
N ALA A 68 6.39 32.25 0.84
CA ALA A 68 5.42 31.80 -0.15
C ALA A 68 6.15 31.22 -1.37
N ILE A 69 5.62 30.15 -1.95
CA ILE A 69 6.00 29.61 -3.27
C ILE A 69 4.87 29.99 -4.21
N ASP A 70 5.21 30.54 -5.37
CA ASP A 70 4.25 30.84 -6.44
C ASP A 70 3.77 29.54 -7.09
N LEU A 71 2.48 29.44 -7.35
CA LEU A 71 1.84 28.30 -8.00
C LEU A 71 1.38 28.61 -9.43
N SER A 72 1.60 29.83 -9.94
CA SER A 72 1.14 30.26 -11.27
C SER A 72 1.79 29.46 -12.42
N SER A 73 2.92 28.82 -12.17
CA SER A 73 3.66 28.02 -13.14
C SER A 73 4.40 26.86 -12.45
N GLY A 74 5.05 26.01 -13.23
CA GLY A 74 5.84 24.91 -12.76
C GLY A 74 5.07 23.60 -12.56
N GLN A 75 5.81 22.57 -12.19
CA GLN A 75 5.27 21.21 -12.03
C GLN A 75 4.32 21.10 -10.83
N PRO A 76 3.33 20.19 -10.85
CA PRO A 76 2.41 19.99 -9.73
C PRO A 76 3.14 19.66 -8.41
N ARG A 77 4.18 18.85 -8.47
CA ARG A 77 4.98 18.50 -7.29
C ARG A 77 5.91 19.61 -6.86
N ARG A 78 5.63 20.23 -5.72
CA ARG A 78 6.45 21.28 -5.11
C ARG A 78 7.40 20.67 -4.09
N ARG A 79 8.72 20.75 -4.39
CA ARG A 79 9.79 20.30 -3.50
C ARG A 79 10.42 21.49 -2.82
N TYR A 80 10.75 21.35 -1.54
CA TYR A 80 11.39 22.42 -0.78
C TYR A 80 12.15 21.89 0.44
N SER A 81 13.09 22.69 0.92
CA SER A 81 13.85 22.46 2.15
C SER A 81 14.20 23.82 2.79
N PHE A 82 14.65 23.79 4.04
CA PHE A 82 14.97 25.00 4.77
C PHE A 82 16.48 25.11 4.97
N LYS A 83 17.06 26.26 4.56
CA LYS A 83 18.46 26.61 4.81
C LYS A 83 18.53 27.62 5.93
N LEU A 84 19.09 27.22 7.07
CA LEU A 84 19.25 28.04 8.26
C LEU A 84 20.67 28.60 8.28
N LEU A 85 20.80 29.92 8.46
CA LEU A 85 22.06 30.64 8.34
C LEU A 85 22.40 31.38 9.63
N TRP A 86 23.59 31.14 10.17
CA TRP A 86 24.28 31.89 11.22
C TRP A 86 25.44 32.65 10.65
N HIS A 87 26.16 33.44 11.43
CA HIS A 87 27.35 34.17 10.97
C HIS A 87 28.48 33.24 10.52
N ASP A 88 28.63 32.12 11.22
CA ASP A 88 29.77 31.21 11.12
C ASP A 88 29.42 29.85 10.54
N ARG A 89 28.14 29.55 10.34
CA ARG A 89 27.70 28.24 9.90
C ARG A 89 26.34 28.24 9.21
N GLN A 90 26.04 27.15 8.54
CA GLN A 90 24.72 26.84 7.98
C GLN A 90 24.29 25.41 8.32
N ARG A 91 22.97 25.17 8.30
CA ARG A 91 22.33 23.86 8.39
C ARG A 91 21.17 23.81 7.43
N TRP A 92 20.87 22.60 7.01
CA TRP A 92 19.67 22.31 6.26
C TRP A 92 18.70 21.56 7.13
N PHE A 93 17.41 21.83 6.96
CA PHE A 93 16.35 21.07 7.61
C PHE A 93 15.45 20.44 6.55
N THR A 94 15.29 19.12 6.65
CA THR A 94 14.63 18.21 5.68
C THR A 94 13.65 17.30 6.41
N PRO A 95 12.87 16.45 5.71
CA PRO A 95 12.05 15.42 6.36
C PRO A 95 12.84 14.49 7.30
N GLN A 96 14.15 14.31 7.06
CA GLN A 96 15.06 13.49 7.86
C GLN A 96 15.73 14.26 9.02
N GLY A 97 15.37 15.55 9.21
CA GLY A 97 15.94 16.38 10.25
C GLY A 97 17.06 17.31 9.76
N PHE A 98 17.98 17.67 10.67
CA PHE A 98 19.11 18.57 10.36
C PHE A 98 20.23 17.88 9.62
N SER A 99 20.74 18.52 8.53
CA SER A 99 21.91 18.12 7.77
C SER A 99 22.95 19.24 7.67
N ARG A 100 24.23 18.88 7.52
CA ARG A 100 25.31 19.80 7.16
C ARG A 100 25.44 19.98 5.64
N MET A 101 24.95 19.02 4.86
CA MET A 101 24.99 19.01 3.41
C MET A 101 23.67 19.50 2.82
N PRO A 102 23.70 20.15 1.64
CA PRO A 102 22.47 20.40 0.89
C PRO A 102 21.74 19.07 0.62
N PRO A 103 20.42 19.03 0.76
CA PRO A 103 19.67 17.81 0.49
C PRO A 103 19.64 17.49 -1.01
N ALA A 104 19.72 16.21 -1.34
CA ALA A 104 19.40 15.74 -2.68
C ALA A 104 17.89 15.96 -2.97
N ARG A 105 17.51 15.89 -4.25
CA ARG A 105 16.12 16.14 -4.67
C ARG A 105 15.09 15.29 -3.92
N LEU A 106 15.43 14.05 -3.63
CA LEU A 106 14.54 13.10 -2.96
C LEU A 106 14.54 13.22 -1.42
N GLU A 107 15.40 14.06 -0.87
CA GLU A 107 15.49 14.30 0.57
C GLU A 107 14.74 15.58 0.99
N GLN A 108 14.03 16.21 0.07
CA GLN A 108 13.27 17.43 0.31
C GLN A 108 11.84 17.12 0.73
N PHE A 109 11.21 18.04 1.46
CA PHE A 109 9.75 18.01 1.60
C PHE A 109 9.10 18.12 0.22
N ALA A 110 8.00 17.41 0.01
CA ALA A 110 7.25 17.45 -1.23
C ALA A 110 5.74 17.47 -0.96
N VAL A 111 5.03 18.29 -1.73
CA VAL A 111 3.57 18.35 -1.76
C VAL A 111 3.09 18.44 -3.19
N ASP A 112 2.00 17.78 -3.52
CA ASP A 112 1.37 17.84 -4.82
C ASP A 112 0.30 18.94 -4.83
N VAL A 113 0.40 19.89 -5.76
CA VAL A 113 -0.51 21.03 -5.90
C VAL A 113 -0.69 21.36 -7.38
N PRO A 114 -1.85 21.00 -8.01
CA PRO A 114 -2.93 20.22 -7.41
C PRO A 114 -2.55 18.77 -7.11
N ASP A 115 -3.24 18.14 -6.17
CA ASP A 115 -3.15 16.69 -5.97
C ASP A 115 -3.93 15.99 -7.09
N ILE A 116 -3.21 15.21 -7.91
CA ILE A 116 -3.76 14.54 -9.10
C ILE A 116 -4.17 13.08 -8.84
N GLY A 117 -3.88 12.54 -7.66
CA GLY A 117 -4.25 11.17 -7.30
C GLY A 117 -5.67 11.05 -6.76
N PRO A 118 -6.18 9.82 -6.60
CA PRO A 118 -7.54 9.57 -6.13
C PRO A 118 -7.72 10.06 -4.69
N GLN A 119 -8.58 11.07 -4.51
CA GLN A 119 -8.78 11.73 -3.23
C GLN A 119 -9.41 10.83 -2.17
N TRP A 120 -10.19 9.83 -2.61
CA TRP A 120 -10.88 8.90 -1.73
C TRP A 120 -9.96 7.88 -1.06
N ALA A 121 -8.81 7.55 -1.67
CA ALA A 121 -7.98 6.42 -1.24
C ALA A 121 -7.50 6.53 0.22
N ALA A 122 -7.02 7.71 0.64
CA ALA A 122 -6.50 7.94 1.99
C ALA A 122 -7.53 7.71 3.12
N ASP A 123 -8.82 7.75 2.79
CA ASP A 123 -9.92 7.55 3.75
C ASP A 123 -10.35 6.08 3.89
N GLN A 124 -9.77 5.18 3.08
CA GLN A 124 -10.21 3.79 3.05
C GLN A 124 -9.54 2.90 4.09
N ILE A 125 -10.24 1.80 4.35
CA ILE A 125 -9.75 0.60 5.04
C ILE A 125 -9.94 -0.53 4.03
N PHE A 126 -8.85 -0.98 3.43
CA PHE A 126 -8.87 -2.07 2.46
C PHE A 126 -8.90 -3.42 3.14
N TYR A 127 -9.47 -4.38 2.43
CA TYR A 127 -9.47 -5.79 2.80
C TYR A 127 -9.13 -6.61 1.55
N GLN A 128 -8.00 -7.31 1.58
CA GLN A 128 -7.54 -8.16 0.50
C GLN A 128 -8.21 -9.53 0.61
N ILE A 129 -8.78 -10.01 -0.47
CA ILE A 129 -9.47 -11.30 -0.53
C ILE A 129 -8.82 -12.19 -1.59
N PHE A 130 -8.47 -13.42 -1.20
CA PHE A 130 -8.18 -14.53 -2.10
C PHE A 130 -9.49 -15.30 -2.30
N PRO A 131 -10.17 -15.17 -3.47
CA PRO A 131 -11.59 -15.55 -3.60
C PRO A 131 -11.90 -17.00 -3.24
N ASP A 132 -11.08 -17.95 -3.72
CA ASP A 132 -11.27 -19.39 -3.44
C ASP A 132 -11.22 -19.74 -1.95
N ARG A 133 -10.64 -18.87 -1.09
CA ARG A 133 -10.34 -19.16 0.31
C ARG A 133 -11.11 -18.30 1.30
N PHE A 134 -11.95 -17.38 0.85
CA PHE A 134 -12.64 -16.47 1.75
C PHE A 134 -14.03 -16.97 2.15
N ALA A 135 -14.92 -17.18 1.17
CA ALA A 135 -16.27 -17.67 1.45
C ALA A 135 -16.87 -18.40 0.24
N ARG A 136 -17.69 -19.39 0.50
CA ARG A 136 -18.40 -20.19 -0.47
C ARG A 136 -19.90 -19.95 -0.33
N SER A 137 -20.59 -19.62 -1.44
CA SER A 137 -22.03 -19.36 -1.45
C SER A 137 -22.88 -20.62 -1.55
N LEU A 138 -22.38 -21.65 -2.22
CA LEU A 138 -23.15 -22.88 -2.52
C LEU A 138 -22.56 -24.09 -1.81
N PRO A 139 -23.42 -25.08 -1.42
CA PRO A 139 -22.94 -26.43 -1.12
C PRO A 139 -22.27 -27.00 -2.38
N ARG A 140 -21.24 -27.79 -2.19
CA ARG A 140 -20.42 -28.38 -3.25
C ARG A 140 -21.15 -29.54 -3.96
N GLU A 141 -22.39 -29.35 -4.41
CA GLU A 141 -23.13 -30.41 -5.10
C GLU A 141 -23.06 -30.28 -6.62
N ALA A 142 -22.74 -31.40 -7.27
CA ALA A 142 -22.93 -31.81 -8.68
C ALA A 142 -22.66 -30.80 -9.84
N GLU A 143 -23.03 -29.53 -9.73
CA GLU A 143 -22.79 -28.56 -10.81
C GLU A 143 -21.37 -27.99 -10.82
N GLN A 144 -20.65 -28.00 -9.71
CA GLN A 144 -19.29 -27.48 -9.60
C GLN A 144 -18.23 -28.40 -10.23
N ASP A 145 -18.45 -29.71 -10.25
CA ASP A 145 -17.51 -30.65 -10.86
C ASP A 145 -17.32 -30.38 -12.36
N HIS A 146 -18.34 -29.89 -13.05
CA HIS A 146 -18.26 -29.51 -14.47
C HIS A 146 -17.45 -28.24 -14.68
N VAL A 147 -17.50 -27.27 -13.80
CA VAL A 147 -16.78 -26.00 -13.91
C VAL A 147 -15.28 -26.20 -13.74
N TYR A 148 -14.86 -27.02 -12.79
CA TYR A 148 -13.46 -27.31 -12.54
C TYR A 148 -12.81 -28.19 -13.64
N TYR A 149 -13.57 -29.10 -14.24
CA TYR A 149 -13.06 -30.05 -15.24
C TYR A 149 -12.58 -29.39 -16.55
N HIS A 150 -13.13 -28.24 -16.90
CA HIS A 150 -12.79 -27.54 -18.14
C HIS A 150 -11.47 -26.75 -18.08
N HIS A 151 -10.94 -26.47 -16.89
CA HIS A 151 -9.81 -25.56 -16.73
C HIS A 151 -8.44 -26.24 -16.77
N ALA A 152 -8.33 -27.51 -16.41
CA ALA A 152 -7.02 -28.15 -16.26
C ALA A 152 -6.81 -29.23 -17.33
N ALA A 153 -6.61 -28.83 -18.57
CA ALA A 153 -6.20 -29.80 -19.61
C ALA A 153 -4.91 -30.50 -19.17
N GLY A 154 -5.06 -31.72 -18.62
CA GLY A 154 -3.97 -32.58 -18.23
C GLY A 154 -3.43 -32.43 -16.81
N GLN A 155 -3.98 -31.56 -15.98
CA GLN A 155 -3.66 -31.48 -14.54
C GLN A 155 -4.78 -32.10 -13.70
N GLU A 156 -4.42 -32.85 -12.68
CA GLU A 156 -5.37 -33.36 -11.70
C GLU A 156 -5.90 -32.22 -10.84
N ILE A 157 -7.21 -31.98 -10.87
CA ILE A 157 -7.87 -31.00 -9.99
C ILE A 157 -8.15 -31.67 -8.65
N ILE A 158 -7.71 -31.01 -7.59
CA ILE A 158 -7.90 -31.45 -6.21
C ILE A 158 -8.94 -30.55 -5.57
N LEU A 159 -10.13 -31.09 -5.32
CA LEU A 159 -11.17 -30.39 -4.58
C LEU A 159 -11.07 -30.75 -3.09
N ARG A 160 -11.10 -29.74 -2.24
CA ARG A 160 -11.00 -29.86 -0.77
C ARG A 160 -12.27 -29.39 -0.09
N GLU A 161 -12.59 -30.06 1.01
CA GLU A 161 -13.62 -29.51 1.90
C GLU A 161 -13.09 -28.28 2.64
N TRP A 162 -14.00 -27.37 3.02
CA TRP A 162 -13.64 -26.07 3.61
C TRP A 162 -12.75 -26.17 4.86
N ASP A 163 -12.99 -27.19 5.67
CA ASP A 163 -12.27 -27.42 6.93
C ASP A 163 -11.03 -28.33 6.78
N GLU A 164 -10.76 -28.84 5.56
CA GLU A 164 -9.55 -29.63 5.34
C GLU A 164 -8.29 -28.78 5.43
N PRO A 165 -7.21 -29.28 6.02
CA PRO A 165 -5.97 -28.54 6.12
C PRO A 165 -5.31 -28.36 4.76
N VAL A 166 -4.68 -27.20 4.57
CA VAL A 166 -3.78 -26.97 3.43
C VAL A 166 -2.53 -27.83 3.59
N THR A 167 -2.14 -28.55 2.56
CA THR A 167 -0.93 -29.38 2.52
C THR A 167 0.15 -28.77 1.65
N ALA A 168 1.41 -29.21 1.79
CA ALA A 168 2.51 -28.77 0.96
C ALA A 168 2.32 -29.07 -0.55
N GLN A 169 1.47 -30.04 -0.88
CA GLN A 169 1.12 -30.41 -2.25
C GLN A 169 -0.05 -29.57 -2.80
N ALA A 170 -0.62 -28.66 -2.00
CA ALA A 170 -1.68 -27.76 -2.43
C ALA A 170 -1.13 -26.69 -3.40
N GLY A 171 -0.84 -27.09 -4.62
CA GLY A 171 -0.41 -26.20 -5.70
C GLY A 171 -1.58 -25.47 -6.38
N GLY A 172 -1.33 -24.94 -7.57
CA GLY A 172 -2.30 -24.18 -8.35
C GLY A 172 -3.60 -24.91 -8.70
N SER A 173 -3.63 -26.25 -8.62
CA SER A 173 -4.80 -27.09 -8.93
C SER A 173 -5.63 -27.50 -7.70
N THR A 174 -5.35 -26.96 -6.51
CA THR A 174 -6.10 -27.28 -5.27
C THR A 174 -7.10 -26.19 -4.95
N PHE A 175 -8.40 -26.54 -4.94
CA PHE A 175 -9.52 -25.62 -4.76
C PHE A 175 -10.32 -25.94 -3.50
N TYR A 176 -10.81 -24.89 -2.84
CA TYR A 176 -11.73 -24.97 -1.70
C TYR A 176 -13.14 -24.47 -2.04
N GLY A 177 -13.30 -23.87 -3.23
CA GLY A 177 -14.60 -23.51 -3.79
C GLY A 177 -15.19 -22.21 -3.26
N GLY A 178 -14.36 -21.29 -2.77
CA GLY A 178 -14.83 -19.92 -2.52
C GLY A 178 -15.17 -19.20 -3.81
N ASP A 179 -16.12 -18.25 -3.75
CA ASP A 179 -16.65 -17.56 -4.91
C ASP A 179 -17.10 -16.11 -4.62
N LEU A 180 -17.45 -15.35 -5.66
CA LEU A 180 -17.82 -13.94 -5.52
C LEU A 180 -19.19 -13.74 -4.87
N ASP A 181 -20.11 -14.68 -5.01
CA ASP A 181 -21.38 -14.63 -4.31
C ASP A 181 -21.18 -14.89 -2.81
N GLY A 182 -20.28 -15.82 -2.44
CA GLY A 182 -19.86 -16.01 -1.06
C GLY A 182 -19.23 -14.75 -0.45
N ILE A 183 -18.42 -14.02 -1.22
CA ILE A 183 -17.90 -12.70 -0.80
C ILE A 183 -19.08 -11.73 -0.58
N SER A 184 -20.05 -11.68 -1.50
CA SER A 184 -21.24 -10.85 -1.39
C SER A 184 -22.04 -11.14 -0.12
N GLU A 185 -22.23 -12.40 0.24
CA GLU A 185 -22.91 -12.83 1.47
C GLU A 185 -22.17 -12.39 2.74
N LYS A 186 -20.85 -12.23 2.67
CA LYS A 186 -20.00 -11.80 3.80
C LYS A 186 -19.75 -10.29 3.86
N LEU A 187 -20.31 -9.50 2.96
CA LEU A 187 -20.22 -8.03 3.06
C LEU A 187 -20.75 -7.46 4.38
N PRO A 188 -21.83 -7.97 5.00
CA PRO A 188 -22.25 -7.53 6.35
C PRO A 188 -21.16 -7.73 7.41
N TYR A 189 -20.41 -8.85 7.36
CA TYR A 189 -19.28 -9.09 8.25
C TYR A 189 -18.18 -8.04 8.04
N LEU A 190 -17.78 -7.79 6.80
CA LEU A 190 -16.78 -6.79 6.45
C LEU A 190 -17.22 -5.38 6.86
N LYS A 191 -18.49 -5.06 6.67
CA LYS A 191 -19.07 -3.79 7.15
C LYS A 191 -19.02 -3.66 8.67
N LYS A 192 -19.34 -4.76 9.40
CA LYS A 192 -19.24 -4.80 10.86
C LYS A 192 -17.80 -4.64 11.34
N LEU A 193 -16.82 -5.21 10.64
CA LEU A 193 -15.39 -4.98 10.90
C LEU A 193 -15.02 -3.51 10.69
N GLY A 194 -15.65 -2.85 9.73
CA GLY A 194 -15.44 -1.44 9.40
C GLY A 194 -14.71 -1.21 8.06
N VAL A 195 -14.53 -2.25 7.27
CA VAL A 195 -13.95 -2.22 5.91
C VAL A 195 -14.75 -1.28 5.01
N THR A 196 -14.04 -0.57 4.12
CA THR A 196 -14.64 0.39 3.18
C THR A 196 -14.19 0.18 1.73
N ALA A 197 -13.21 -0.68 1.51
CA ALA A 197 -12.73 -1.03 0.18
C ALA A 197 -12.26 -2.48 0.13
N LEU A 198 -12.46 -3.14 -1.00
CA LEU A 198 -11.98 -4.49 -1.27
C LEU A 198 -10.90 -4.45 -2.34
N TYR A 199 -9.87 -5.24 -2.16
CA TYR A 199 -8.94 -5.65 -3.19
C TYR A 199 -9.10 -7.16 -3.39
N LEU A 200 -9.46 -7.57 -4.60
CA LEU A 200 -9.58 -8.98 -4.97
C LEU A 200 -8.31 -9.44 -5.68
N ASN A 201 -7.71 -10.55 -5.23
CA ASN A 201 -6.76 -11.29 -6.05
C ASN A 201 -7.43 -11.68 -7.37
N PRO A 202 -6.67 -12.09 -8.42
CA PRO A 202 -7.22 -12.21 -9.76
C PRO A 202 -8.52 -13.02 -9.83
N VAL A 203 -9.48 -12.54 -10.62
CA VAL A 203 -10.82 -13.14 -10.78
C VAL A 203 -11.09 -13.59 -12.20
N PHE A 204 -10.21 -13.26 -13.16
CA PHE A 204 -10.41 -13.60 -14.54
C PHE A 204 -10.22 -15.08 -14.79
N LYS A 205 -10.82 -15.57 -15.89
CA LYS A 205 -10.77 -16.99 -16.26
C LYS A 205 -9.33 -17.48 -16.36
N ALA A 206 -9.01 -18.53 -15.60
CA ALA A 206 -7.69 -19.12 -15.52
C ALA A 206 -7.75 -20.55 -14.94
N PRO A 207 -6.83 -21.45 -15.34
CA PRO A 207 -6.85 -22.84 -14.87
C PRO A 207 -6.48 -22.98 -13.39
N SER A 208 -5.58 -22.16 -12.86
CA SER A 208 -5.13 -22.29 -11.48
C SER A 208 -6.08 -21.64 -10.47
N VAL A 209 -5.94 -22.01 -9.21
CA VAL A 209 -6.68 -21.40 -8.09
C VAL A 209 -6.31 -19.94 -7.86
N HIS A 210 -5.07 -19.56 -8.16
CA HIS A 210 -4.57 -18.19 -7.97
C HIS A 210 -4.92 -17.24 -9.11
N LYS A 211 -5.27 -17.76 -10.29
CA LYS A 211 -5.69 -17.03 -11.50
C LYS A 211 -4.65 -16.07 -12.10
N TYR A 212 -3.38 -16.14 -11.68
CA TYR A 212 -2.31 -15.36 -12.30
C TYR A 212 -1.94 -15.88 -13.71
N ASP A 213 -2.30 -17.11 -14.05
CA ASP A 213 -2.20 -17.72 -15.39
C ASP A 213 -3.46 -17.45 -16.22
N THR A 214 -3.77 -16.17 -16.44
CA THR A 214 -5.01 -15.72 -17.09
C THR A 214 -5.21 -16.33 -18.47
N GLU A 215 -6.34 -17.00 -18.68
CA GLU A 215 -6.78 -17.59 -19.95
C GLU A 215 -7.71 -16.66 -20.75
N ASP A 216 -8.42 -15.75 -20.08
CA ASP A 216 -9.29 -14.76 -20.71
C ASP A 216 -9.44 -13.54 -19.79
N TYR A 217 -8.96 -12.39 -20.25
CA TYR A 217 -9.01 -11.13 -19.49
C TYR A 217 -10.37 -10.42 -19.53
N ARG A 218 -11.31 -10.89 -20.36
CA ARG A 218 -12.59 -10.22 -20.57
C ARG A 218 -13.75 -10.90 -19.86
N HIS A 219 -13.51 -12.05 -19.25
CA HIS A 219 -14.53 -12.81 -18.52
C HIS A 219 -14.01 -13.22 -17.16
N VAL A 220 -14.89 -13.13 -16.18
CA VAL A 220 -14.68 -13.67 -14.84
C VAL A 220 -14.73 -15.19 -14.87
N ASP A 221 -13.88 -15.82 -14.08
CA ASP A 221 -13.83 -17.27 -14.00
C ASP A 221 -15.20 -17.86 -13.58
N PRO A 222 -15.72 -18.85 -14.34
CA PRO A 222 -16.95 -19.54 -13.97
C PRO A 222 -16.91 -20.17 -12.56
N GLN A 223 -15.73 -20.58 -12.06
CA GLN A 223 -15.58 -21.08 -10.70
C GLN A 223 -15.95 -20.03 -9.64
N PHE A 224 -15.79 -18.76 -9.97
CA PHE A 224 -16.16 -17.64 -9.11
C PHE A 224 -17.59 -17.13 -9.35
N GLY A 225 -18.37 -17.82 -10.19
CA GLY A 225 -19.74 -17.46 -10.55
C GLY A 225 -19.84 -16.56 -11.81
N GLY A 226 -18.73 -16.38 -12.52
CA GLY A 226 -18.66 -15.65 -13.79
C GLY A 226 -19.02 -14.17 -13.69
N ASP A 227 -19.22 -13.55 -14.82
CA ASP A 227 -19.50 -12.12 -14.98
C ASP A 227 -20.69 -11.65 -14.14
N GLY A 228 -21.73 -12.46 -14.05
CA GLY A 228 -22.95 -12.14 -13.28
C GLY A 228 -22.67 -12.02 -11.78
N ALA A 229 -21.79 -12.86 -11.23
CA ALA A 229 -21.42 -12.79 -9.82
C ALA A 229 -20.59 -11.53 -9.51
N LEU A 230 -19.67 -11.14 -10.39
CA LEU A 230 -18.92 -9.89 -10.22
C LEU A 230 -19.84 -8.66 -10.28
N LEU A 231 -20.81 -8.65 -11.19
CA LEU A 231 -21.80 -7.56 -11.27
C LEU A 231 -22.65 -7.48 -9.99
N ARG A 232 -23.09 -8.62 -9.45
CA ARG A 232 -23.81 -8.65 -8.15
C ARG A 232 -22.93 -8.14 -7.01
N LEU A 233 -21.68 -8.61 -6.93
CA LEU A 233 -20.74 -8.13 -5.91
C LEU A 233 -20.50 -6.62 -6.05
N ARG A 234 -20.30 -6.12 -7.27
CA ARG A 234 -20.14 -4.68 -7.53
C ARG A 234 -21.36 -3.88 -7.08
N HIS A 235 -22.54 -4.33 -7.45
CA HIS A 235 -23.80 -3.71 -7.01
C HIS A 235 -23.88 -3.66 -5.47
N ASN A 236 -23.65 -4.78 -4.80
CA ASN A 236 -23.72 -4.88 -3.35
C ASN A 236 -22.67 -4.03 -2.63
N THR A 237 -21.44 -3.97 -3.15
CA THR A 237 -20.39 -3.08 -2.61
C THR A 237 -20.79 -1.61 -2.76
N GLN A 238 -21.33 -1.21 -3.91
CA GLN A 238 -21.83 0.16 -4.13
C GLN A 238 -22.95 0.53 -3.17
N GLN A 239 -23.91 -0.37 -2.93
CA GLN A 239 -25.00 -0.16 -1.95
C GLN A 239 -24.47 0.10 -0.53
N LEU A 240 -23.35 -0.51 -0.19
CA LEU A 240 -22.68 -0.32 1.11
C LEU A 240 -21.69 0.84 1.15
N GLY A 241 -21.51 1.55 0.03
CA GLY A 241 -20.50 2.61 -0.13
C GLY A 241 -19.07 2.10 -0.07
N MET A 242 -18.84 0.84 -0.46
CA MET A 242 -17.51 0.23 -0.52
C MET A 242 -16.90 0.35 -1.92
N ARG A 243 -15.60 0.56 -1.99
CA ARG A 243 -14.81 0.53 -3.22
C ARG A 243 -14.39 -0.90 -3.57
N LEU A 244 -14.08 -1.14 -4.86
CA LEU A 244 -13.67 -2.45 -5.36
C LEU A 244 -12.54 -2.29 -6.38
N VAL A 245 -11.37 -2.84 -6.06
CA VAL A 245 -10.16 -2.84 -6.88
C VAL A 245 -9.85 -4.26 -7.33
N LEU A 246 -9.53 -4.44 -8.61
CA LEU A 246 -9.16 -5.72 -9.22
C LEU A 246 -7.64 -5.86 -9.35
N ASP A 247 -7.19 -7.10 -9.51
CA ASP A 247 -5.81 -7.46 -9.84
C ASP A 247 -5.61 -7.52 -11.36
N GLY A 248 -4.66 -6.76 -11.88
CA GLY A 248 -4.30 -6.67 -13.29
C GLY A 248 -3.00 -7.40 -13.58
N VAL A 249 -3.10 -8.60 -14.14
CA VAL A 249 -1.96 -9.46 -14.49
C VAL A 249 -1.56 -9.17 -15.94
N PHE A 250 -0.78 -8.10 -16.15
CA PHE A 250 -0.44 -7.63 -17.49
C PHE A 250 1.01 -7.88 -17.91
N ASN A 251 1.84 -8.47 -17.04
CA ASN A 251 3.21 -8.87 -17.40
C ASN A 251 3.27 -10.15 -18.23
N HIS A 252 2.33 -11.07 -18.06
CA HIS A 252 2.27 -12.38 -18.70
C HIS A 252 0.81 -12.80 -18.87
N SER A 253 0.56 -13.77 -19.73
CA SER A 253 -0.72 -14.50 -19.79
C SER A 253 -0.55 -15.92 -19.23
N GLY A 254 -1.64 -16.67 -19.14
CA GLY A 254 -1.56 -18.12 -19.01
C GLY A 254 -1.11 -18.77 -20.32
N ASP A 255 -0.44 -19.90 -20.24
CA ASP A 255 -0.04 -20.67 -21.42
C ASP A 255 -1.23 -21.32 -22.16
N SER A 256 -2.37 -21.41 -21.48
CA SER A 256 -3.65 -21.85 -22.02
C SER A 256 -4.45 -20.74 -22.71
N HIS A 257 -4.02 -19.47 -22.61
CA HIS A 257 -4.66 -18.36 -23.27
C HIS A 257 -4.72 -18.56 -24.78
N ALA A 258 -5.84 -18.20 -25.44
CA ALA A 258 -6.00 -18.35 -26.88
C ALA A 258 -4.88 -17.68 -27.70
N TRP A 259 -4.31 -16.59 -27.21
CA TRP A 259 -3.19 -15.87 -27.82
C TRP A 259 -1.91 -16.73 -27.88
N PHE A 260 -1.69 -17.59 -26.87
CA PHE A 260 -0.48 -18.43 -26.78
C PHE A 260 -0.72 -19.87 -27.25
N ASP A 261 -1.78 -20.51 -26.72
CA ASP A 261 -2.26 -21.86 -27.07
C ASP A 261 -1.17 -22.96 -26.99
N ARG A 262 -0.46 -23.05 -25.85
CA ARG A 262 0.55 -24.12 -25.64
C ARG A 262 -0.04 -25.53 -25.84
N HIS A 263 -1.29 -25.72 -25.48
CA HIS A 263 -1.96 -27.02 -25.50
C HIS A 263 -2.59 -27.37 -26.85
N ASN A 264 -2.36 -26.55 -27.89
CA ASN A 264 -2.83 -26.74 -29.26
C ASN A 264 -4.34 -27.03 -29.35
N ARG A 265 -5.14 -26.18 -28.70
CA ARG A 265 -6.61 -26.29 -28.69
C ARG A 265 -7.28 -25.79 -29.97
N GLY A 266 -6.47 -25.46 -30.97
CA GLY A 266 -6.94 -25.08 -32.30
C GLY A 266 -7.22 -23.60 -32.49
N THR A 267 -6.77 -22.75 -31.59
CA THR A 267 -6.92 -21.29 -31.73
C THR A 267 -5.89 -20.69 -32.69
N GLY A 268 -4.82 -21.40 -33.01
CA GLY A 268 -3.72 -20.90 -33.83
C GLY A 268 -2.81 -19.92 -33.07
N GLY A 269 -2.71 -20.09 -31.76
CA GLY A 269 -1.93 -19.24 -30.87
C GLY A 269 -0.43 -19.24 -31.16
N ALA A 270 0.26 -18.29 -30.55
CA ALA A 270 1.67 -17.98 -30.82
C ALA A 270 2.66 -19.10 -30.52
N CYS A 271 2.33 -20.04 -29.61
CA CYS A 271 3.30 -21.06 -29.15
C CYS A 271 3.81 -21.95 -30.27
N HIS A 272 2.92 -22.48 -31.11
CA HIS A 272 3.23 -23.42 -32.14
C HIS A 272 3.09 -22.90 -33.58
N ASN A 273 2.53 -21.70 -33.74
CA ASN A 273 2.27 -21.08 -35.03
C ASN A 273 3.10 -19.81 -35.24
N PRO A 274 4.20 -19.87 -36.02
CA PRO A 274 4.99 -18.66 -36.32
C PRO A 274 4.21 -17.58 -37.09
N GLU A 275 3.14 -17.95 -37.81
CA GLU A 275 2.26 -17.05 -38.56
C GLU A 275 1.05 -16.58 -37.71
N SER A 276 1.03 -16.89 -36.44
CA SER A 276 -0.04 -16.46 -35.55
C SER A 276 -0.14 -14.93 -35.52
N PRO A 277 -1.37 -14.36 -35.56
CA PRO A 277 -1.56 -12.91 -35.37
C PRO A 277 -1.09 -12.40 -33.99
N TRP A 278 -0.83 -13.28 -33.07
CA TRP A 278 -0.33 -12.97 -31.72
C TRP A 278 1.14 -13.35 -31.53
N ARG A 279 1.88 -13.73 -32.63
CA ARG A 279 3.27 -14.18 -32.51
C ARG A 279 4.18 -13.09 -31.90
N ASP A 280 3.98 -11.84 -32.28
CA ASP A 280 4.71 -10.68 -31.80
C ASP A 280 4.23 -10.17 -30.41
N TRP A 281 3.19 -10.81 -29.82
CA TRP A 281 2.76 -10.51 -28.47
C TRP A 281 3.62 -11.19 -27.40
N TYR A 282 4.50 -12.07 -27.81
CA TYR A 282 5.40 -12.82 -26.94
C TYR A 282 6.82 -12.77 -27.46
N SER A 283 7.79 -12.77 -26.53
CA SER A 283 9.21 -12.88 -26.87
C SER A 283 9.63 -14.35 -26.95
N PHE A 284 10.43 -14.67 -27.98
CA PHE A 284 10.98 -16.01 -28.18
C PHE A 284 12.51 -15.93 -28.28
N SER A 285 13.21 -16.91 -27.72
CA SER A 285 14.63 -17.10 -27.90
C SER A 285 14.95 -17.65 -29.31
N ASP A 286 16.22 -17.68 -29.68
CA ASP A 286 16.69 -18.12 -31.01
C ASP A 286 16.32 -19.59 -31.32
N ASP A 287 16.14 -20.42 -30.30
CA ASP A 287 15.70 -21.81 -30.43
C ASP A 287 14.18 -21.97 -30.55
N GLY A 288 13.44 -20.86 -30.52
CA GLY A 288 11.98 -20.84 -30.62
C GLY A 288 11.23 -21.05 -29.28
N THR A 289 11.95 -21.15 -28.17
CA THR A 289 11.34 -21.23 -26.83
C THR A 289 10.79 -19.87 -26.41
N ALA A 290 9.53 -19.84 -25.96
CA ALA A 290 8.97 -18.61 -25.43
C ALA A 290 9.63 -18.22 -24.11
N LEU A 291 9.89 -16.93 -23.93
CA LEU A 291 10.31 -16.40 -22.64
C LEU A 291 9.11 -16.38 -21.67
N ASP A 292 9.40 -16.65 -20.43
CA ASP A 292 8.39 -16.76 -19.38
C ASP A 292 8.74 -15.91 -18.14
N TRP A 293 7.84 -15.88 -17.17
CA TRP A 293 8.09 -15.23 -15.90
C TRP A 293 8.92 -16.14 -14.99
N LEU A 294 10.19 -15.76 -14.78
CA LEU A 294 11.13 -16.41 -13.83
C LEU A 294 11.27 -17.93 -13.97
N GLY A 295 11.13 -18.49 -15.19
CA GLY A 295 11.24 -19.92 -15.44
C GLY A 295 9.92 -20.71 -15.30
N TYR A 296 8.82 -20.01 -15.07
CA TYR A 296 7.48 -20.63 -15.02
C TYR A 296 6.87 -20.70 -16.42
N ALA A 297 7.05 -21.81 -17.09
CA ALA A 297 6.58 -22.02 -18.47
C ALA A 297 5.05 -21.82 -18.66
N SER A 298 4.25 -21.99 -17.58
CA SER A 298 2.81 -21.69 -17.59
C SER A 298 2.47 -20.20 -17.69
N LEU A 299 3.48 -19.31 -17.59
CA LEU A 299 3.33 -17.85 -17.55
C LEU A 299 4.16 -17.18 -18.65
N PRO A 300 3.83 -17.39 -19.96
CA PRO A 300 4.56 -16.77 -21.07
C PRO A 300 4.47 -15.25 -20.99
N LYS A 301 5.62 -14.61 -21.11
CA LYS A 301 5.76 -13.17 -20.93
C LYS A 301 5.28 -12.40 -22.13
N LEU A 302 4.44 -11.40 -21.91
CA LEU A 302 3.95 -10.48 -22.93
C LEU A 302 5.04 -9.48 -23.36
N ASP A 303 5.10 -9.16 -24.65
CA ASP A 303 6.07 -8.24 -25.25
C ASP A 303 5.40 -6.95 -25.74
N TYR A 304 5.59 -5.89 -25.02
CA TYR A 304 5.00 -4.59 -25.30
C TYR A 304 5.64 -3.83 -26.48
N GLN A 305 6.57 -4.43 -27.23
CA GLN A 305 6.97 -3.94 -28.56
C GLN A 305 5.81 -4.04 -29.56
N SER A 306 4.89 -4.99 -29.37
CA SER A 306 3.74 -5.15 -30.22
C SER A 306 2.70 -4.04 -29.99
N GLU A 307 2.50 -3.19 -30.98
CA GLU A 307 1.49 -2.15 -30.95
C GLU A 307 0.06 -2.71 -30.83
N SER A 308 -0.19 -3.89 -31.39
CA SER A 308 -1.49 -4.56 -31.29
C SER A 308 -1.75 -5.07 -29.87
N LEU A 309 -0.73 -5.60 -29.16
CA LEU A 309 -0.83 -5.94 -27.75
C LEU A 309 -1.07 -4.68 -26.89
N VAL A 310 -0.31 -3.63 -27.12
CA VAL A 310 -0.47 -2.35 -26.42
C VAL A 310 -1.91 -1.82 -26.57
N ASN A 311 -2.48 -1.92 -27.77
CA ASN A 311 -3.86 -1.52 -28.00
C ASN A 311 -4.87 -2.42 -27.28
N GLU A 312 -4.64 -3.72 -27.22
CA GLU A 312 -5.49 -4.66 -26.50
C GLU A 312 -5.44 -4.46 -24.99
N ILE A 313 -4.26 -4.25 -24.41
CA ILE A 313 -4.11 -4.13 -22.95
C ILE A 313 -4.62 -2.76 -22.45
N TYR A 314 -4.17 -1.64 -23.05
CA TYR A 314 -4.49 -0.34 -22.44
C TYR A 314 -4.80 0.81 -23.42
N ARG A 315 -4.20 0.88 -24.63
CA ARG A 315 -4.33 2.07 -25.49
C ARG A 315 -5.66 2.13 -26.23
N GLY A 316 -6.16 0.99 -26.68
CA GLY A 316 -7.42 0.92 -27.44
C GLY A 316 -8.62 1.38 -26.63
N GLU A 317 -9.63 1.91 -27.32
CA GLU A 317 -10.86 2.39 -26.67
C GLU A 317 -11.57 1.27 -25.89
N ASP A 318 -11.55 0.04 -26.41
CA ASP A 318 -12.09 -1.16 -25.78
C ASP A 318 -11.02 -2.04 -25.11
N SER A 319 -9.86 -1.45 -24.75
CA SER A 319 -8.78 -2.17 -24.10
C SER A 319 -9.22 -2.80 -22.77
N ILE A 320 -8.49 -3.85 -22.36
CA ILE A 320 -8.78 -4.59 -21.12
C ILE A 320 -8.79 -3.67 -19.91
N VAL A 321 -7.80 -2.77 -19.79
CA VAL A 321 -7.73 -1.80 -18.68
C VAL A 321 -9.00 -0.94 -18.61
N ARG A 322 -9.48 -0.44 -19.75
CA ARG A 322 -10.66 0.41 -19.82
C ARG A 322 -11.97 -0.36 -19.62
N HIS A 323 -12.05 -1.58 -20.11
CA HIS A 323 -13.25 -2.42 -20.07
C HIS A 323 -13.81 -2.53 -18.64
N TRP A 324 -12.97 -2.88 -17.67
CA TRP A 324 -13.40 -3.10 -16.29
C TRP A 324 -13.68 -1.80 -15.51
N LEU A 325 -13.14 -0.68 -15.98
CA LEU A 325 -13.39 0.64 -15.37
C LEU A 325 -14.66 1.31 -15.91
N LYS A 326 -15.15 0.91 -17.09
CA LYS A 326 -16.41 1.39 -17.69
C LYS A 326 -17.62 0.68 -17.08
N ALA A 327 -18.81 1.30 -17.26
CA ALA A 327 -20.08 0.61 -17.01
C ALA A 327 -20.23 -0.62 -17.92
N PRO A 328 -20.83 -1.72 -17.45
CA PRO A 328 -21.51 -1.87 -16.14
C PRO A 328 -20.59 -2.19 -14.96
N TRP A 329 -19.32 -2.49 -15.20
CA TRP A 329 -18.36 -2.93 -14.17
C TRP A 329 -18.00 -1.82 -13.21
N SER A 330 -17.56 -0.66 -13.74
CA SER A 330 -17.24 0.55 -12.97
C SER A 330 -16.35 0.30 -11.76
N MET A 331 -15.28 -0.49 -11.92
CA MET A 331 -14.32 -0.77 -10.86
C MET A 331 -13.59 0.49 -10.43
N ASP A 332 -13.09 0.52 -9.20
CA ASP A 332 -12.48 1.73 -8.61
C ASP A 332 -10.96 1.78 -8.82
N GLY A 333 -10.35 0.81 -9.49
CA GLY A 333 -8.93 0.81 -9.79
C GLY A 333 -8.33 -0.56 -10.03
N TRP A 334 -7.00 -0.57 -10.14
CA TRP A 334 -6.19 -1.74 -10.40
C TRP A 334 -5.05 -1.88 -9.39
N ARG A 335 -4.81 -3.08 -8.90
CA ARG A 335 -3.49 -3.49 -8.42
C ARG A 335 -2.77 -4.15 -9.59
N LEU A 336 -1.58 -3.70 -9.90
CA LEU A 336 -0.81 -4.20 -11.04
C LEU A 336 0.21 -5.24 -10.57
N ASP A 337 0.02 -6.47 -11.02
CA ASP A 337 0.85 -7.62 -10.70
C ASP A 337 2.24 -7.48 -11.33
N VAL A 338 3.29 -7.76 -10.56
CA VAL A 338 4.72 -7.70 -10.96
C VAL A 338 5.04 -6.56 -11.94
N VAL A 339 4.43 -5.43 -11.73
CA VAL A 339 4.41 -4.28 -12.66
C VAL A 339 5.80 -3.82 -13.07
N HIS A 340 6.78 -3.95 -12.19
CA HIS A 340 8.19 -3.60 -12.45
C HIS A 340 8.87 -4.49 -13.50
N MET A 341 8.30 -5.63 -13.83
CA MET A 341 8.82 -6.57 -14.82
C MET A 341 8.17 -6.44 -16.19
N LEU A 342 7.02 -5.77 -16.29
CA LEU A 342 6.31 -5.51 -17.54
C LEU A 342 7.20 -4.68 -18.49
N GLY A 343 7.23 -5.04 -19.80
CA GLY A 343 8.04 -4.28 -20.76
C GLY A 343 8.28 -4.99 -22.07
N GLU A 344 9.35 -4.64 -22.73
CA GLU A 344 9.68 -5.04 -24.10
C GLU A 344 10.84 -6.04 -24.17
N ALA A 345 10.92 -6.78 -25.30
CA ALA A 345 11.99 -7.70 -25.63
C ALA A 345 12.26 -8.75 -24.53
N GLY A 346 11.18 -9.30 -23.94
CA GLY A 346 11.26 -10.29 -22.88
C GLY A 346 11.78 -9.77 -21.53
N GLY A 347 12.09 -8.48 -21.43
CA GLY A 347 12.58 -7.81 -20.23
C GLY A 347 11.66 -6.70 -19.72
N ALA A 348 12.20 -5.78 -18.91
CA ALA A 348 11.51 -4.60 -18.40
C ALA A 348 11.88 -3.33 -19.18
N ARG A 349 12.34 -3.47 -20.44
CA ARG A 349 12.68 -2.32 -21.27
C ARG A 349 11.43 -1.46 -21.48
N ASN A 350 11.60 -0.13 -21.43
CA ASN A 350 10.51 0.84 -21.53
C ASN A 350 9.37 0.65 -20.52
N ASN A 351 9.61 -0.05 -19.42
CA ASN A 351 8.62 -0.33 -18.37
C ASN A 351 7.84 0.92 -17.95
N MET A 352 8.55 2.00 -17.58
CA MET A 352 7.92 3.25 -17.12
C MET A 352 6.92 3.84 -18.12
N GLN A 353 7.22 3.73 -19.42
CA GLN A 353 6.34 4.23 -20.49
C GLN A 353 5.04 3.42 -20.54
N HIS A 354 5.14 2.09 -20.44
CA HIS A 354 3.95 1.23 -20.50
C HIS A 354 3.11 1.32 -19.23
N VAL A 355 3.73 1.40 -18.06
CA VAL A 355 3.00 1.62 -16.80
C VAL A 355 2.30 2.99 -16.80
N ALA A 356 2.96 4.04 -17.31
CA ALA A 356 2.35 5.35 -17.51
C ALA A 356 1.13 5.27 -18.44
N GLY A 357 1.26 4.53 -19.56
CA GLY A 357 0.16 4.33 -20.51
C GLY A 357 -1.04 3.59 -19.91
N ILE A 358 -0.80 2.59 -19.07
CA ILE A 358 -1.86 1.88 -18.32
C ILE A 358 -2.57 2.86 -17.37
N THR A 359 -1.81 3.65 -16.62
CA THR A 359 -2.35 4.63 -15.67
C THR A 359 -3.15 5.73 -16.38
N GLU A 360 -2.62 6.26 -17.48
CA GLU A 360 -3.30 7.26 -18.30
C GLU A 360 -4.64 6.73 -18.84
N ALA A 361 -4.62 5.53 -19.45
CA ALA A 361 -5.83 4.87 -19.94
C ALA A 361 -6.87 4.64 -18.84
N ALA A 362 -6.41 4.23 -17.65
CA ALA A 362 -7.29 4.05 -16.51
C ALA A 362 -7.92 5.37 -16.06
N LYS A 363 -7.13 6.44 -15.94
CA LYS A 363 -7.60 7.74 -15.46
C LYS A 363 -8.43 8.51 -16.50
N GLU A 364 -8.19 8.34 -17.79
CA GLU A 364 -9.06 8.85 -18.84
C GLU A 364 -10.45 8.21 -18.79
N THR A 365 -10.51 6.94 -18.40
CA THR A 365 -11.77 6.18 -18.28
C THR A 365 -12.48 6.46 -16.96
N GLN A 366 -11.74 6.46 -15.87
CA GLN A 366 -12.19 6.70 -14.50
C GLN A 366 -11.18 7.63 -13.81
N PRO A 367 -11.41 8.96 -13.78
CA PRO A 367 -10.43 9.93 -13.26
C PRO A 367 -9.94 9.66 -11.83
N GLU A 368 -10.79 9.06 -11.01
CA GLU A 368 -10.49 8.68 -9.62
C GLU A 368 -10.04 7.21 -9.49
N ALA A 369 -9.65 6.53 -10.59
CA ALA A 369 -9.11 5.17 -10.51
C ALA A 369 -7.85 5.14 -9.63
N TYR A 370 -7.76 4.16 -8.74
CA TYR A 370 -6.62 3.96 -7.85
C TYR A 370 -5.69 2.90 -8.45
N ILE A 371 -4.47 3.30 -8.78
CA ILE A 371 -3.45 2.44 -9.40
C ILE A 371 -2.38 2.12 -8.38
N VAL A 372 -2.32 0.85 -7.99
CA VAL A 372 -1.39 0.33 -6.97
C VAL A 372 -0.43 -0.66 -7.63
N GLY A 373 0.86 -0.35 -7.65
CA GLY A 373 1.88 -1.27 -8.16
C GLY A 373 2.31 -2.29 -7.12
N GLU A 374 2.57 -3.53 -7.54
CA GLU A 374 3.26 -4.49 -6.71
C GLU A 374 4.77 -4.34 -6.87
N HIS A 375 5.43 -3.98 -5.76
CA HIS A 375 6.88 -3.86 -5.69
C HIS A 375 7.37 -4.41 -4.35
N PHE A 376 8.12 -5.51 -4.37
CA PHE A 376 8.86 -5.97 -3.19
C PHE A 376 10.11 -5.12 -2.93
N GLY A 377 10.61 -4.45 -3.97
CA GLY A 377 11.75 -3.53 -3.92
C GLY A 377 11.36 -2.07 -3.69
N ASP A 378 12.19 -1.17 -4.19
CA ASP A 378 12.00 0.29 -4.08
C ASP A 378 11.11 0.80 -5.22
N ALA A 379 9.87 1.13 -4.90
CA ALA A 379 8.88 1.65 -5.85
C ALA A 379 9.00 3.17 -6.12
N ARG A 380 9.92 3.87 -5.45
CA ARG A 380 9.95 5.35 -5.49
C ARG A 380 10.13 5.93 -6.89
N GLN A 381 10.82 5.24 -7.80
CA GLN A 381 10.97 5.74 -9.17
C GLN A 381 9.62 5.83 -9.93
N TRP A 382 8.71 4.88 -9.75
CA TRP A 382 7.36 4.89 -10.35
C TRP A 382 6.48 5.96 -9.70
N LEU A 383 6.52 6.04 -8.37
CA LEU A 383 5.76 7.01 -7.59
C LEU A 383 6.20 8.46 -7.88
N GLN A 384 7.52 8.70 -8.03
CA GLN A 384 8.05 10.04 -8.32
C GLN A 384 7.80 10.51 -9.74
N ALA A 385 7.65 9.57 -10.68
CA ALA A 385 7.27 9.86 -12.06
C ALA A 385 5.76 9.96 -12.26
N ASP A 386 4.97 9.78 -11.17
CA ASP A 386 3.50 9.81 -11.18
C ASP A 386 2.86 8.77 -12.11
N VAL A 387 3.55 7.64 -12.33
CA VAL A 387 3.03 6.54 -13.15
C VAL A 387 2.20 5.54 -12.33
N GLU A 388 2.25 5.65 -11.01
CA GLU A 388 1.40 4.92 -10.06
C GLU A 388 0.93 5.87 -8.96
N ASP A 389 -0.27 5.65 -8.41
CA ASP A 389 -0.77 6.42 -7.26
C ASP A 389 -0.15 5.95 -5.96
N ALA A 390 0.13 4.65 -5.88
CA ALA A 390 0.67 3.99 -4.70
C ALA A 390 1.39 2.69 -5.08
N ALA A 391 2.12 2.15 -4.13
CA ALA A 391 2.63 0.78 -4.18
C ALA A 391 2.18 0.00 -2.94
N MET A 392 2.12 -1.33 -3.05
CA MET A 392 2.09 -2.22 -1.90
C MET A 392 3.35 -1.93 -1.08
N ASN A 393 3.17 -1.40 0.14
CA ASN A 393 4.23 -0.71 0.87
C ASN A 393 5.15 -1.67 1.65
N TYR A 394 5.65 -2.71 0.96
CA TYR A 394 6.57 -3.67 1.56
C TYR A 394 7.82 -2.99 2.13
N ARG A 395 8.50 -2.19 1.29
CA ARG A 395 9.78 -1.58 1.65
C ARG A 395 9.67 -0.46 2.69
N GLY A 396 8.59 0.32 2.64
CA GLY A 396 8.41 1.48 3.52
C GLY A 396 7.60 1.21 4.78
N PHE A 397 6.98 0.02 4.90
CA PHE A 397 6.16 -0.33 6.06
C PHE A 397 6.34 -1.79 6.50
N THR A 398 6.06 -2.77 5.63
CA THR A 398 6.01 -4.19 6.01
C THR A 398 7.36 -4.71 6.52
N PHE A 399 8.43 -4.56 5.74
CA PHE A 399 9.74 -5.13 6.09
C PHE A 399 10.40 -4.46 7.30
N PRO A 400 10.34 -3.12 7.49
CA PRO A 400 10.80 -2.53 8.75
C PRO A 400 10.08 -3.09 9.98
N LEU A 401 8.75 -3.34 9.89
CA LEU A 401 8.00 -3.95 10.98
C LEU A 401 8.43 -5.41 11.22
N TRP A 402 8.66 -6.18 10.15
CA TRP A 402 9.13 -7.56 10.30
C TRP A 402 10.47 -7.60 11.04
N GLY A 403 11.44 -6.78 10.65
CA GLY A 403 12.73 -6.70 11.34
C GLY A 403 12.60 -6.24 12.79
N PHE A 404 11.70 -5.28 13.06
CA PHE A 404 11.51 -4.74 14.41
C PHE A 404 10.65 -5.64 15.30
N LEU A 405 9.53 -6.19 14.83
CA LEU A 405 8.60 -6.95 15.67
C LEU A 405 8.80 -8.46 15.59
N ALA A 406 9.13 -9.01 14.42
CA ALA A 406 9.22 -10.44 14.17
C ALA A 406 10.68 -10.94 14.06
N ASN A 407 11.68 -10.04 14.07
CA ASN A 407 13.11 -10.34 13.96
C ASN A 407 13.47 -11.14 12.69
N THR A 408 12.82 -10.87 11.57
CA THR A 408 13.05 -11.56 10.30
C THR A 408 12.98 -10.59 9.11
N ASP A 409 13.60 -10.97 7.99
CA ASP A 409 13.51 -10.25 6.72
C ASP A 409 12.60 -10.95 5.71
N ILE A 410 12.57 -10.45 4.46
CA ILE A 410 11.75 -11.00 3.37
C ILE A 410 12.18 -12.40 2.94
N SER A 411 13.43 -12.76 3.12
CA SER A 411 13.95 -14.10 2.84
C SER A 411 13.75 -15.07 4.00
N TYR A 412 13.09 -14.59 5.07
CA TYR A 412 12.89 -15.29 6.34
C TYR A 412 14.21 -15.57 7.11
N ASP A 413 15.27 -14.83 6.77
CA ASP A 413 16.51 -14.85 7.52
C ASP A 413 16.39 -14.00 8.79
N PRO A 414 17.13 -14.35 9.85
CA PRO A 414 17.13 -13.59 11.10
C PRO A 414 17.59 -12.13 10.88
N GLN A 415 16.71 -11.17 11.15
CA GLN A 415 17.00 -9.75 11.08
C GLN A 415 16.39 -9.03 12.28
N GLN A 416 17.18 -8.79 13.30
CA GLN A 416 16.75 -7.99 14.45
C GLN A 416 17.25 -6.56 14.31
N ILE A 417 16.33 -5.59 14.22
CA ILE A 417 16.65 -4.17 14.23
C ILE A 417 16.05 -3.49 15.46
N ASP A 418 16.67 -2.41 15.91
CA ASP A 418 16.15 -1.55 16.98
C ASP A 418 15.14 -0.52 16.45
N ALA A 419 14.54 0.21 17.36
CA ALA A 419 13.56 1.25 17.03
C ALA A 419 14.16 2.37 16.17
N GLN A 420 15.41 2.76 16.43
CA GLN A 420 16.10 3.79 15.67
C GLN A 420 16.30 3.36 14.21
N THR A 421 16.79 2.15 13.99
CA THR A 421 16.98 1.59 12.65
C THR A 421 15.66 1.43 11.90
N CYS A 422 14.63 0.94 12.59
CA CYS A 422 13.28 0.78 12.01
C CYS A 422 12.73 2.14 11.54
N MET A 423 12.80 3.16 12.39
CA MET A 423 12.30 4.48 12.05
C MET A 423 13.14 5.19 10.99
N ALA A 424 14.47 5.02 11.03
CA ALA A 424 15.36 5.55 9.99
C ALA A 424 15.04 4.94 8.62
N TRP A 425 14.74 3.64 8.56
CA TRP A 425 14.33 2.96 7.34
C TRP A 425 12.99 3.52 6.81
N MET A 426 11.96 3.54 7.66
CA MET A 426 10.64 4.07 7.30
C MET A 426 10.69 5.54 6.87
N ASP A 427 11.43 6.38 7.60
CA ASP A 427 11.56 7.81 7.30
C ASP A 427 12.36 8.07 6.03
N ASN A 428 13.42 7.29 5.77
CA ASN A 428 14.18 7.38 4.52
C ASN A 428 13.30 7.08 3.30
N TYR A 429 12.51 6.02 3.36
CA TYR A 429 11.61 5.66 2.26
C TYR A 429 10.52 6.72 2.06
N ARG A 430 9.89 7.16 3.14
CA ARG A 430 8.83 8.16 3.15
C ARG A 430 9.30 9.54 2.66
N ALA A 431 10.52 9.94 2.99
CA ALA A 431 11.09 11.24 2.60
C ALA A 431 11.16 11.44 1.08
N GLY A 432 11.28 10.35 0.31
CA GLY A 432 11.28 10.41 -1.15
C GLY A 432 9.91 10.63 -1.81
N LEU A 433 8.82 10.64 -1.03
CA LEU A 433 7.44 10.72 -1.51
C LEU A 433 6.81 12.07 -1.16
N SER A 434 5.88 12.57 -2.00
CA SER A 434 5.05 13.70 -1.61
C SER A 434 4.14 13.31 -0.44
N HIS A 435 3.64 14.31 0.29
CA HIS A 435 2.72 14.04 1.39
C HIS A 435 1.49 13.26 0.92
N GLN A 436 0.94 13.62 -0.21
CA GLN A 436 -0.24 12.97 -0.78
C GLN A 436 0.06 11.50 -1.15
N GLN A 437 1.22 11.24 -1.74
CA GLN A 437 1.65 9.86 -2.02
C GLN A 437 1.84 9.05 -0.74
N GLN A 438 2.46 9.63 0.30
CA GLN A 438 2.58 8.95 1.60
C GLN A 438 1.24 8.51 2.17
N LEU A 439 0.18 9.33 1.98
CA LEU A 439 -1.17 9.02 2.45
C LEU A 439 -1.86 7.93 1.64
N ARG A 440 -1.45 7.72 0.38
CA ARG A 440 -2.02 6.70 -0.52
C ARG A 440 -1.26 5.38 -0.50
N MET A 441 -0.04 5.31 0.06
CA MET A 441 0.73 4.05 0.13
C MET A 441 -0.07 2.92 0.77
N PHE A 442 -0.05 1.74 0.17
CA PHE A 442 -0.87 0.59 0.54
C PHE A 442 -0.15 -0.24 1.62
N ASN A 443 -0.43 0.07 2.90
CA ASN A 443 0.22 -0.57 4.04
C ASN A 443 -0.42 -1.90 4.39
N GLN A 444 0.40 -2.93 4.57
CA GLN A 444 -0.04 -4.28 4.92
C GLN A 444 0.97 -4.95 5.86
N LEU A 445 0.52 -5.90 6.67
CA LEU A 445 1.40 -6.69 7.54
C LEU A 445 1.98 -7.90 6.79
N ASP A 446 1.20 -8.46 5.89
CA ASP A 446 1.49 -9.61 5.03
C ASP A 446 0.54 -9.62 3.81
N SER A 447 0.62 -10.66 2.99
CA SER A 447 -0.21 -10.83 1.81
C SER A 447 -0.35 -12.32 1.42
N HIS A 448 -1.00 -12.58 0.29
CA HIS A 448 -1.11 -13.92 -0.30
C HIS A 448 0.23 -14.50 -0.82
N ASP A 449 1.27 -13.68 -0.92
CA ASP A 449 2.62 -14.06 -1.40
C ASP A 449 3.64 -14.20 -0.28
N THR A 450 3.24 -13.94 0.96
CA THR A 450 4.13 -13.99 2.12
C THR A 450 3.60 -14.89 3.22
N ALA A 451 4.46 -15.31 4.14
CA ALA A 451 3.99 -15.89 5.38
C ALA A 451 3.16 -14.87 6.16
N ARG A 452 2.12 -15.37 6.86
CA ARG A 452 1.29 -14.51 7.70
C ARG A 452 2.08 -13.93 8.86
N PHE A 453 1.88 -12.66 9.16
CA PHE A 453 2.64 -11.95 10.18
C PHE A 453 2.54 -12.62 11.57
N LYS A 454 1.36 -13.15 11.92
CA LYS A 454 1.19 -13.97 13.13
C LYS A 454 2.18 -15.14 13.18
N THR A 455 2.42 -15.80 12.05
CA THR A 455 3.36 -16.93 11.97
C THR A 455 4.80 -16.47 12.11
N LEU A 456 5.15 -15.33 11.52
CA LEU A 456 6.49 -14.75 11.63
C LEU A 456 6.85 -14.37 13.07
N LEU A 457 5.89 -13.91 13.85
CA LEU A 457 6.11 -13.60 15.27
C LEU A 457 6.48 -14.83 16.11
N GLY A 458 6.00 -16.02 15.74
CA GLY A 458 6.32 -17.25 16.46
C GLY A 458 6.06 -17.14 17.98
N ARG A 459 7.13 -17.28 18.79
CA ARG A 459 7.04 -17.13 20.25
C ARG A 459 6.72 -15.71 20.72
N ASP A 460 6.98 -14.71 19.88
CA ASP A 460 6.76 -13.29 20.18
C ASP A 460 5.33 -12.83 19.83
N ILE A 461 4.38 -13.75 19.79
CA ILE A 461 2.98 -13.51 19.38
C ILE A 461 2.31 -12.36 20.15
N ALA A 462 2.72 -12.10 21.39
CA ALA A 462 2.25 -10.96 22.18
C ALA A 462 2.49 -9.59 21.51
N ARG A 463 3.36 -9.52 20.48
CA ARG A 463 3.61 -8.32 19.69
C ARG A 463 2.60 -8.09 18.56
N LEU A 464 1.72 -9.03 18.28
CA LEU A 464 0.71 -8.89 17.21
C LEU A 464 -0.17 -7.64 17.39
N PRO A 465 -0.71 -7.34 18.59
CA PRO A 465 -1.47 -6.11 18.81
C PRO A 465 -0.69 -4.83 18.49
N LEU A 466 0.64 -4.82 18.69
CA LEU A 466 1.48 -3.66 18.37
C LEU A 466 1.47 -3.36 16.88
N ALA A 467 1.60 -4.40 16.05
CA ALA A 467 1.54 -4.29 14.59
C ALA A 467 0.18 -3.77 14.12
N VAL A 468 -0.91 -4.26 14.72
CA VAL A 468 -2.27 -3.80 14.41
C VAL A 468 -2.43 -2.30 14.72
N VAL A 469 -2.00 -1.85 15.90
CA VAL A 469 -2.04 -0.43 16.26
C VAL A 469 -1.21 0.39 15.28
N TRP A 470 -0.01 -0.09 14.90
CA TRP A 470 0.87 0.61 13.96
C TRP A 470 0.24 0.72 12.57
N LEU A 471 -0.34 -0.36 12.03
CA LEU A 471 -1.01 -0.38 10.73
C LEU A 471 -2.07 0.72 10.59
N PHE A 472 -2.88 0.93 11.62
CA PHE A 472 -3.97 1.91 11.56
C PHE A 472 -3.55 3.33 11.95
N THR A 473 -2.37 3.54 12.51
CA THR A 473 -1.90 4.85 12.96
C THR A 473 -0.81 5.46 12.10
N TRP A 474 -0.07 4.65 11.33
CA TRP A 474 0.97 5.14 10.41
C TRP A 474 0.37 5.82 9.17
N PRO A 475 1.11 6.77 8.50
CA PRO A 475 0.70 7.30 7.19
C PRO A 475 0.56 6.21 6.13
N GLY A 476 -0.49 6.29 5.34
CA GLY A 476 -0.82 5.33 4.30
C GLY A 476 -2.22 4.75 4.48
N VAL A 477 -2.62 3.89 3.57
CA VAL A 477 -3.92 3.21 3.54
C VAL A 477 -3.74 1.81 4.13
N PRO A 478 -4.38 1.48 5.26
CA PRO A 478 -4.28 0.14 5.83
C PRO A 478 -5.03 -0.87 4.97
N CYS A 479 -4.37 -1.99 4.70
CA CYS A 479 -4.95 -3.17 4.08
C CYS A 479 -4.83 -4.36 5.04
N ILE A 480 -5.94 -5.05 5.24
CA ILE A 480 -6.04 -6.28 6.02
C ILE A 480 -6.05 -7.44 5.04
N TYR A 481 -5.11 -8.37 5.13
CA TYR A 481 -5.21 -9.63 4.41
C TYR A 481 -6.24 -10.53 5.09
N TYR A 482 -7.15 -11.13 4.32
CA TYR A 482 -8.28 -11.87 4.88
C TYR A 482 -7.84 -12.88 5.95
N GLY A 483 -8.51 -12.86 7.09
CA GLY A 483 -8.23 -13.75 8.23
C GLY A 483 -7.21 -13.20 9.24
N ASP A 484 -6.47 -12.13 8.97
CA ASP A 484 -5.56 -11.52 9.95
C ASP A 484 -6.32 -11.02 11.17
N GLU A 485 -7.50 -10.46 10.93
CA GLU A 485 -8.35 -9.91 11.99
C GLU A 485 -8.91 -10.97 12.95
N VAL A 486 -8.91 -12.23 12.54
CA VAL A 486 -9.31 -13.37 13.37
C VAL A 486 -8.12 -14.24 13.79
N GLY A 487 -6.91 -13.79 13.49
CA GLY A 487 -5.67 -14.44 13.88
C GLY A 487 -5.34 -15.70 13.10
N LEU A 488 -5.69 -15.76 11.81
CA LEU A 488 -5.29 -16.85 10.93
C LEU A 488 -3.75 -16.87 10.81
N ASP A 489 -3.18 -18.05 10.86
CA ASP A 489 -1.73 -18.28 10.70
C ASP A 489 -1.42 -18.97 9.37
N GLY A 490 -0.17 -18.99 8.95
CA GLY A 490 0.29 -19.70 7.76
C GLY A 490 1.72 -19.33 7.40
N LYS A 491 2.51 -20.31 6.99
CA LYS A 491 3.80 -20.09 6.34
C LYS A 491 3.56 -19.57 4.92
N ASN A 492 4.62 -19.45 4.12
CA ASN A 492 4.50 -19.06 2.70
C ASN A 492 3.48 -19.91 1.95
N ASP A 493 3.15 -19.49 0.74
CA ASP A 493 2.33 -20.27 -0.20
C ASP A 493 2.72 -21.77 -0.19
N PRO A 494 1.75 -22.68 -0.09
CA PRO A 494 0.29 -22.48 -0.07
C PRO A 494 -0.31 -22.20 1.33
N PHE A 495 0.46 -22.25 2.39
CA PHE A 495 -0.04 -22.21 3.78
C PHE A 495 -0.62 -20.85 4.21
N CYS A 496 -0.15 -19.75 3.63
CA CYS A 496 -0.72 -18.41 3.87
C CYS A 496 -2.14 -18.26 3.30
N ARG A 497 -2.56 -19.18 2.43
CA ARG A 497 -3.84 -19.17 1.71
C ARG A 497 -4.83 -20.20 2.28
N LYS A 498 -4.88 -20.37 3.61
CA LYS A 498 -5.86 -21.22 4.28
C LYS A 498 -7.28 -20.66 4.10
N PRO A 499 -8.32 -21.54 4.03
CA PRO A 499 -9.71 -21.09 4.09
C PRO A 499 -10.01 -20.27 5.35
N PHE A 500 -10.87 -19.26 5.20
CA PHE A 500 -11.28 -18.42 6.31
C PHE A 500 -12.07 -19.24 7.34
N PRO A 501 -11.72 -19.18 8.64
CA PRO A 501 -12.39 -19.95 9.69
C PRO A 501 -13.70 -19.25 10.09
N TRP A 502 -14.84 -19.58 9.43
CA TRP A 502 -16.13 -18.97 9.72
C TRP A 502 -16.73 -19.38 11.05
N GLN A 503 -16.29 -20.50 11.64
CA GLN A 503 -16.69 -20.91 12.99
C GLN A 503 -16.05 -19.98 14.01
N VAL A 504 -16.87 -19.31 14.83
CA VAL A 504 -16.42 -18.30 15.80
C VAL A 504 -15.44 -18.89 16.82
N GLU A 505 -15.58 -20.17 17.13
CA GLU A 505 -14.70 -20.89 18.07
C GLU A 505 -13.26 -21.03 17.58
N LYS A 506 -13.05 -20.88 16.27
CA LYS A 506 -11.72 -20.90 15.62
C LYS A 506 -11.13 -19.51 15.46
N GLN A 507 -11.81 -18.45 15.93
CA GLN A 507 -11.44 -17.06 15.73
C GLN A 507 -10.88 -16.43 17.02
N ASP A 508 -9.86 -15.58 16.89
CA ASP A 508 -9.42 -14.71 17.97
C ASP A 508 -10.35 -13.48 18.05
N THR A 509 -11.38 -13.59 18.89
CA THR A 509 -12.38 -12.52 19.05
C THR A 509 -11.81 -11.28 19.73
N ALA A 510 -10.76 -11.40 20.54
CA ALA A 510 -10.10 -10.26 21.18
C ALA A 510 -9.31 -9.44 20.14
N LEU A 511 -8.61 -10.13 19.23
CA LEU A 511 -7.92 -9.52 18.11
C LEU A 511 -8.91 -8.84 17.15
N PHE A 512 -10.01 -9.51 16.81
CA PHE A 512 -11.08 -8.94 16.00
C PHE A 512 -11.62 -7.62 16.61
N ALA A 513 -11.88 -7.63 17.91
CA ALA A 513 -12.32 -6.43 18.62
C ALA A 513 -11.26 -5.29 18.59
N LEU A 514 -9.96 -5.62 18.64
CA LEU A 514 -8.89 -4.63 18.48
C LEU A 514 -8.92 -4.01 17.08
N TYR A 515 -9.01 -4.82 16.02
CA TYR A 515 -9.16 -4.32 14.65
C TYR A 515 -10.36 -3.37 14.54
N GLN A 516 -11.52 -3.74 15.06
CA GLN A 516 -12.71 -2.88 15.05
C GLN A 516 -12.47 -1.54 15.75
N ARG A 517 -11.84 -1.53 16.94
CA ARG A 517 -11.55 -0.30 17.67
C ARG A 517 -10.57 0.60 16.91
N MET A 518 -9.50 0.02 16.34
CA MET A 518 -8.50 0.77 15.59
C MET A 518 -9.06 1.33 14.28
N ILE A 519 -9.88 0.58 13.57
CA ILE A 519 -10.61 1.05 12.38
C ILE A 519 -11.54 2.22 12.75
N ALA A 520 -12.33 2.07 13.81
CA ALA A 520 -13.23 3.13 14.27
C ALA A 520 -12.47 4.40 14.67
N LEU A 521 -11.33 4.25 15.35
CA LEU A 521 -10.46 5.35 15.72
C LEU A 521 -9.93 6.09 14.49
N ARG A 522 -9.39 5.36 13.51
CA ARG A 522 -8.89 5.94 12.27
C ARG A 522 -9.98 6.66 11.49
N LYS A 523 -11.16 6.06 11.34
CA LYS A 523 -12.30 6.67 10.62
C LYS A 523 -12.76 7.99 11.27
N LYS A 524 -12.68 8.12 12.58
CA LYS A 524 -13.01 9.35 13.31
C LYS A 524 -11.92 10.42 13.25
N SER A 525 -10.65 10.02 13.08
CA SER A 525 -9.52 10.94 13.14
C SER A 525 -9.06 11.37 11.74
N GLN A 526 -9.24 12.63 11.42
CA GLN A 526 -8.65 13.22 10.22
C GLN A 526 -7.11 13.24 10.30
N ALA A 527 -6.53 13.43 11.48
CA ALA A 527 -5.08 13.39 11.67
C ALA A 527 -4.50 12.02 11.32
N LEU A 528 -5.16 10.90 11.63
CA LEU A 528 -4.72 9.57 11.25
C LEU A 528 -4.85 9.32 9.74
N ARG A 529 -5.89 9.85 9.10
CA ARG A 529 -6.12 9.65 7.66
C ARG A 529 -5.29 10.57 6.77
N ARG A 530 -5.14 11.85 7.16
CA ARG A 530 -4.59 12.92 6.29
C ARG A 530 -3.50 13.76 6.95
N GLY A 531 -3.19 13.52 8.21
CA GLY A 531 -2.21 14.31 8.97
C GLY A 531 -0.77 13.98 8.61
N GLY A 532 0.13 14.93 8.88
CA GLY A 532 1.56 14.70 8.88
C GLY A 532 1.97 13.79 10.04
N CYS A 533 3.18 13.27 9.98
CA CYS A 533 3.73 12.36 11.00
C CYS A 533 5.13 12.82 11.39
N GLN A 534 5.33 13.01 12.71
CA GLN A 534 6.63 13.33 13.30
C GLN A 534 7.02 12.26 14.31
N VAL A 535 8.17 11.63 14.12
CA VAL A 535 8.78 10.76 15.13
C VAL A 535 9.34 11.65 16.24
N LEU A 536 8.98 11.36 17.50
CA LEU A 536 9.40 12.09 18.68
C LEU A 536 10.49 11.34 19.46
N TYR A 537 10.44 10.02 19.43
CA TYR A 537 11.39 9.16 20.13
C TYR A 537 11.50 7.82 19.39
N ALA A 538 12.71 7.32 19.23
CA ALA A 538 12.98 5.99 18.68
C ALA A 538 14.33 5.49 19.24
N GLU A 539 14.29 4.68 20.29
CA GLU A 539 15.47 4.07 20.89
C GLU A 539 15.13 2.66 21.35
N ASP A 540 16.06 1.74 21.17
CA ASP A 540 16.00 0.34 21.58
C ASP A 540 14.69 -0.38 21.14
N ASN A 541 13.73 -0.46 22.06
CA ASN A 541 12.47 -1.18 21.89
C ASN A 541 11.24 -0.24 21.79
N VAL A 542 11.45 1.08 21.84
CA VAL A 542 10.35 2.04 21.94
C VAL A 542 10.34 3.00 20.75
N VAL A 543 9.18 3.12 20.14
CA VAL A 543 8.89 4.14 19.12
C VAL A 543 7.75 5.02 19.59
N VAL A 544 7.93 6.34 19.50
CA VAL A 544 6.86 7.30 19.75
C VAL A 544 6.77 8.28 18.60
N PHE A 545 5.58 8.44 18.03
CA PHE A 545 5.32 9.40 16.96
C PHE A 545 3.99 10.12 17.18
N VAL A 546 3.88 11.30 16.57
CA VAL A 546 2.65 12.09 16.60
C VAL A 546 2.13 12.33 15.19
N ARG A 547 0.81 12.16 15.00
CA ARG A 547 0.07 12.55 13.80
C ARG A 547 -0.59 13.89 14.05
N VAL A 548 -0.46 14.82 13.10
CA VAL A 548 -0.91 16.20 13.26
C VAL A 548 -1.67 16.67 12.04
N LEU A 549 -2.86 17.24 12.25
CA LEU A 549 -3.60 17.97 11.23
C LEU A 549 -4.35 19.13 11.89
N ASN A 550 -4.01 20.38 11.56
CA ASN A 550 -4.53 21.57 12.22
C ASN A 550 -4.30 21.52 13.75
N GLN A 551 -5.37 21.43 14.53
CA GLN A 551 -5.32 21.29 15.99
C GLN A 551 -5.45 19.85 16.47
N GLN A 552 -5.87 18.93 15.60
CA GLN A 552 -6.00 17.52 15.96
C GLN A 552 -4.62 16.85 16.02
N ARG A 553 -4.39 16.13 17.10
CA ARG A 553 -3.15 15.39 17.36
C ARG A 553 -3.46 14.00 17.87
N VAL A 554 -2.69 13.04 17.39
CA VAL A 554 -2.74 11.65 17.84
C VAL A 554 -1.32 11.25 18.20
N LEU A 555 -1.07 10.97 19.45
CA LEU A 555 0.22 10.47 19.96
C LEU A 555 0.13 8.94 20.02
N VAL A 556 1.15 8.27 19.50
CA VAL A 556 1.24 6.82 19.48
C VAL A 556 2.58 6.40 20.08
N ALA A 557 2.54 5.48 21.02
CA ALA A 557 3.73 4.86 21.60
C ALA A 557 3.65 3.34 21.45
N ILE A 558 4.73 2.75 20.95
CA ILE A 558 4.90 1.30 20.76
C ILE A 558 6.10 0.87 21.58
N ASN A 559 5.92 -0.05 22.51
CA ASN A 559 6.99 -0.69 23.28
C ASN A 559 6.95 -2.21 23.03
N ARG A 560 7.96 -2.74 22.35
CA ARG A 560 8.09 -4.21 22.14
C ARG A 560 8.87 -4.93 23.23
N GLY A 561 9.44 -4.19 24.19
CA GLY A 561 10.32 -4.70 25.25
C GLY A 561 9.66 -4.75 26.63
N GLU A 562 10.48 -4.72 27.66
CA GLU A 562 10.04 -4.63 29.06
C GLU A 562 9.35 -3.30 29.37
N ALA A 563 8.69 -3.24 30.53
CA ALA A 563 8.10 -1.98 31.01
C ALA A 563 9.18 -0.92 31.22
N CYS A 564 8.91 0.31 30.79
CA CYS A 564 9.89 1.39 30.83
C CYS A 564 9.23 2.77 30.99
N GLU A 565 10.05 3.73 31.37
CA GLU A 565 9.72 5.14 31.33
C GLU A 565 10.57 5.85 30.28
N VAL A 566 9.95 6.71 29.48
CA VAL A 566 10.58 7.48 28.41
C VAL A 566 10.31 8.96 28.63
N VAL A 567 11.36 9.76 28.65
CA VAL A 567 11.27 11.22 28.66
C VAL A 567 11.18 11.72 27.23
N LEU A 568 10.03 12.28 26.85
CA LEU A 568 9.84 12.82 25.50
C LEU A 568 10.59 14.16 25.35
N PRO A 569 11.19 14.42 24.16
CA PRO A 569 11.77 15.73 23.90
C PRO A 569 10.69 16.81 23.94
N ALA A 570 11.07 18.01 24.39
CA ALA A 570 10.18 19.16 24.34
C ALA A 570 9.72 19.42 22.89
N SER A 571 8.44 19.30 22.66
CA SER A 571 7.84 19.42 21.32
C SER A 571 6.61 20.31 21.34
N PRO A 572 6.46 21.24 20.37
CA PRO A 572 5.27 22.07 20.25
C PRO A 572 4.00 21.24 19.96
N PHE A 573 4.15 19.98 19.56
CA PHE A 573 3.02 19.09 19.35
C PHE A 573 2.48 18.48 20.63
N LEU A 574 3.26 18.50 21.73
CA LEU A 574 2.88 17.94 23.02
C LEU A 574 2.37 19.02 23.99
N ASN A 575 2.79 20.28 23.79
CA ASN A 575 2.49 21.38 24.72
C ASN A 575 1.02 21.81 24.62
N ALA A 576 0.45 22.17 25.78
CA ALA A 576 -0.92 22.70 25.93
C ALA A 576 -2.00 21.79 25.32
N VAL A 577 -1.80 20.46 25.37
CA VAL A 577 -2.73 19.44 24.88
C VAL A 577 -3.27 18.64 26.06
N GLN A 578 -4.58 18.51 26.12
CA GLN A 578 -5.23 17.55 27.02
C GLN A 578 -5.33 16.20 26.28
N TRP A 579 -4.52 15.26 26.70
CA TRP A 579 -4.47 13.94 26.11
C TRP A 579 -5.49 12.99 26.72
N GLN A 580 -6.25 12.29 25.90
CA GLN A 580 -7.16 11.22 26.30
C GLN A 580 -6.67 9.91 25.71
N CYS A 581 -6.39 8.93 26.56
CA CYS A 581 -6.07 7.57 26.09
C CYS A 581 -7.28 6.97 25.37
N LYS A 582 -7.07 6.47 24.15
CA LYS A 582 -8.10 5.85 23.30
C LYS A 582 -7.91 4.37 23.12
N GLU A 583 -6.66 3.91 23.23
CA GLU A 583 -6.30 2.49 23.17
C GLU A 583 -5.06 2.27 24.05
N GLY A 584 -4.95 1.12 24.70
CA GLY A 584 -3.80 0.72 25.53
C GLY A 584 -3.84 1.24 26.96
N HIS A 585 -2.73 1.08 27.68
CA HIS A 585 -2.62 1.33 29.12
C HIS A 585 -1.41 2.20 29.53
N GLY A 586 -0.67 2.76 28.58
CA GLY A 586 0.42 3.70 28.89
C GLY A 586 -0.09 4.97 29.56
N GLN A 587 0.77 5.61 30.35
CA GLN A 587 0.47 6.87 31.03
C GLN A 587 1.39 7.97 30.54
N LEU A 588 0.84 9.16 30.33
CA LEU A 588 1.59 10.35 29.94
C LEU A 588 1.39 11.44 31.01
N THR A 589 2.47 11.79 31.70
CA THR A 589 2.47 12.82 32.75
C THR A 589 3.69 13.71 32.59
N ASP A 590 3.49 15.00 32.39
CA ASP A 590 4.57 16.02 32.31
C ASP A 590 5.69 15.69 31.30
N GLY A 591 5.33 15.06 30.16
CA GLY A 591 6.29 14.67 29.11
C GLY A 591 7.00 13.35 29.38
N ILE A 592 6.66 12.64 30.44
CA ILE A 592 7.15 11.30 30.75
C ILE A 592 6.08 10.28 30.34
N LEU A 593 6.48 9.30 29.54
CA LEU A 593 5.65 8.17 29.17
C LEU A 593 6.04 6.95 30.02
N ALA A 594 5.11 6.44 30.83
CA ALA A 594 5.24 5.14 31.46
C ALA A 594 4.52 4.09 30.58
N LEU A 595 5.29 3.16 30.02
CA LEU A 595 4.82 2.17 29.06
C LEU A 595 4.92 0.77 29.67
N PRO A 596 3.81 0.00 29.73
CA PRO A 596 3.88 -1.41 30.09
C PRO A 596 4.76 -2.22 29.12
N ALA A 597 5.18 -3.39 29.55
CA ALA A 597 5.90 -4.34 28.69
C ALA A 597 5.00 -4.75 27.50
N ILE A 598 5.58 -4.88 26.33
CA ILE A 598 4.91 -5.29 25.08
C ILE A 598 3.54 -4.60 24.92
N SER A 599 3.58 -3.30 24.76
CA SER A 599 2.36 -2.47 24.75
C SER A 599 2.35 -1.47 23.60
N ALA A 600 1.15 -1.15 23.14
CA ALA A 600 0.90 0.00 22.28
C ALA A 600 -0.15 0.88 22.92
N THR A 601 0.05 2.20 22.89
CA THR A 601 -0.92 3.14 23.44
C THR A 601 -1.14 4.30 22.48
N VAL A 602 -2.40 4.71 22.35
CA VAL A 602 -2.83 5.81 21.49
C VAL A 602 -3.58 6.84 22.31
N TRP A 603 -3.10 8.08 22.27
CA TRP A 603 -3.78 9.24 22.86
C TRP A 603 -4.24 10.20 21.78
N MET A 604 -5.35 10.85 22.03
CA MET A 604 -5.88 11.93 21.18
C MET A 604 -6.27 13.14 22.02
N ASN A 605 -6.24 14.32 21.38
CA ASN A 605 -6.81 15.54 21.96
C ASN A 605 -8.25 15.77 21.53
#